data_ee217568dc5813556313a9a7982a416c
#
_entry.id   ee217568dc5813556313a9a7982a416c
#
_cell.length_a   1.000
_cell.length_b   1.000
_cell.length_c   1.000
_cell.angle_alpha   90.00
_cell.angle_beta   90.00
_cell.angle_gamma   90.00
#
_symmetry.space_group_name_H-M   'P 1'
#
loop_
_entity.id
_entity.type
_entity.pdbx_description
1 polymer ?
#
loop_
_entity_poly.entity_id
_entity_poly.type
_entity_poly.pdbx_seq_one_letter_code
_entity_poly.pdbx_strand_id
1 'polypeptide(L)'
;MIKVIGGFFLFGILLVVLFFNTHMTLLGSGFLVGDGTHVLTYHHLVKEKETLTVKFPNEDNIEAKVVLLDPARNLAILKLKDTPKVKRQPLVINPNGLGPKSEAVFTLGYPWTNTLQDQHVLIEGSTGITSILIKLNMALDPVHSGSPLFNAQQEVVGMVLLEAHAKSAFPVKGSNNFAIPAMLLEKVLEAARINATPAPDTNLTRQTFISKARNNIVLIEAR
;
A
#
# COMPACT_ATOMS: atom_id res chain seq x y z
N MET A 1 6.95 40.85 41.77
CA MET A 1 6.12 40.60 40.54
C MET A 1 6.81 39.84 39.42
N ILE A 2 8.13 39.64 39.42
CA ILE A 2 8.88 38.98 38.33
C ILE A 2 8.79 37.42 38.36
N LYS A 3 8.54 36.81 39.51
CA LYS A 3 8.50 35.33 39.65
C LYS A 3 7.24 34.66 39.07
N VAL A 4 6.13 35.39 38.88
CA VAL A 4 4.87 34.82 38.35
C VAL A 4 4.90 34.74 36.81
N ILE A 5 5.60 35.65 36.13
CA ILE A 5 5.66 35.72 34.67
C ILE A 5 6.47 34.52 34.09
N GLY A 6 7.54 34.10 34.80
CA GLY A 6 8.35 32.94 34.36
C GLY A 6 7.61 31.61 34.39
N GLY A 7 6.68 31.42 35.32
CA GLY A 7 5.88 30.19 35.42
C GLY A 7 4.87 30.03 34.27
N PHE A 8 4.26 31.12 33.86
CA PHE A 8 3.33 31.08 32.71
C PHE A 8 4.03 30.83 31.36
N PHE A 9 5.26 31.33 31.21
CA PHE A 9 6.03 31.11 29.98
C PHE A 9 6.51 29.66 29.85
N LEU A 10 6.98 29.05 30.95
CA LEU A 10 7.35 27.63 31.00
C LEU A 10 6.16 26.70 30.80
N PHE A 11 5.00 27.02 31.39
CA PHE A 11 3.77 26.24 31.19
C PHE A 11 3.23 26.34 29.75
N GLY A 12 3.31 27.54 29.15
CA GLY A 12 2.97 27.75 27.75
C GLY A 12 3.85 26.97 26.78
N ILE A 13 5.17 26.92 27.01
CA ILE A 13 6.12 26.15 26.21
C ILE A 13 5.84 24.64 26.36
N LEU A 14 5.57 24.16 27.58
CA LEU A 14 5.22 22.76 27.81
C LEU A 14 3.93 22.37 27.13
N LEU A 15 2.91 23.23 27.15
CA LEU A 15 1.64 23.02 26.45
C LEU A 15 1.82 22.98 24.91
N VAL A 16 2.65 23.88 24.37
CA VAL A 16 2.98 23.90 22.94
C VAL A 16 3.73 22.62 22.54
N VAL A 17 4.70 22.16 23.33
CA VAL A 17 5.42 20.91 23.07
C VAL A 17 4.49 19.70 23.13
N LEU A 18 3.52 19.69 24.05
CA LEU A 18 2.51 18.62 24.13
C LEU A 18 1.54 18.64 22.94
N PHE A 19 1.21 19.83 22.41
CA PHE A 19 0.35 19.95 21.22
C PHE A 19 1.05 19.57 19.92
N PHE A 20 2.38 19.75 19.80
CA PHE A 20 3.14 19.37 18.61
C PHE A 20 3.52 17.87 18.55
N ASN A 21 3.24 17.12 19.62
CA ASN A 21 3.47 15.67 19.64
C ASN A 21 2.24 14.86 19.14
N THR A 22 1.40 15.47 18.31
CA THR A 22 0.37 14.72 17.59
C THR A 22 1.06 13.94 16.46
N HIS A 23 1.32 12.66 16.68
CA HIS A 23 1.82 11.77 15.66
C HIS A 23 0.91 11.82 14.44
N MET A 24 1.40 12.37 13.33
CA MET A 24 0.63 12.41 12.10
C MET A 24 0.29 10.99 11.67
N THR A 25 -0.99 10.69 11.61
CA THR A 25 -1.47 9.44 11.06
C THR A 25 -1.35 9.47 9.54
N LEU A 26 -0.59 8.54 8.98
CA LEU A 26 -0.52 8.32 7.54
C LEU A 26 -1.46 7.18 7.15
N LEU A 27 -2.12 7.33 6.01
CA LEU A 27 -2.97 6.32 5.42
C LEU A 27 -2.41 5.89 4.07
N GLY A 28 -2.44 4.61 3.80
CA GLY A 28 -2.04 4.04 2.53
C GLY A 28 -2.61 2.64 2.35
N SER A 29 -2.45 2.09 1.17
CA SER A 29 -2.92 0.75 0.85
C SER A 29 -1.81 -0.29 0.97
N GLY A 30 -2.23 -1.53 1.05
CA GLY A 30 -1.41 -2.72 0.92
C GLY A 30 -2.25 -3.91 0.48
N PHE A 31 -1.62 -5.04 0.26
CA PHE A 31 -2.35 -6.26 -0.06
C PHE A 31 -1.67 -7.50 0.51
N LEU A 32 -2.48 -8.52 0.78
CA LEU A 32 -2.03 -9.78 1.34
C LEU A 32 -1.16 -10.55 0.34
N VAL A 33 -0.08 -11.14 0.86
CA VAL A 33 0.88 -11.97 0.10
C VAL A 33 1.21 -13.25 0.85
N GLY A 34 1.80 -14.21 0.16
CA GLY A 34 2.28 -15.47 0.73
C GLY A 34 1.17 -16.32 1.33
N ASP A 35 1.24 -16.56 2.62
CA ASP A 35 0.27 -17.35 3.39
C ASP A 35 -0.99 -16.57 3.84
N GLY A 36 -1.12 -15.31 3.42
CA GLY A 36 -2.23 -14.43 3.83
C GLY A 36 -2.04 -13.78 5.20
N THR A 37 -0.88 -13.94 5.82
CA THR A 37 -0.54 -13.30 7.10
C THR A 37 0.49 -12.17 6.93
N HIS A 38 0.93 -11.92 5.70
CA HIS A 38 1.84 -10.84 5.35
C HIS A 38 1.15 -9.83 4.45
N VAL A 39 1.52 -8.56 4.60
CA VAL A 39 1.03 -7.45 3.78
C VAL A 39 2.20 -6.80 3.07
N LEU A 40 2.12 -6.68 1.76
CA LEU A 40 3.04 -5.88 0.97
C LEU A 40 2.51 -4.45 0.85
N THR A 41 3.39 -3.48 1.10
CA THR A 41 3.10 -2.05 1.02
C THR A 41 4.35 -1.25 0.67
N TYR A 42 4.28 0.09 0.69
CA TYR A 42 5.43 0.93 0.41
C TYR A 42 6.15 1.41 1.68
N HIS A 43 7.48 1.52 1.58
CA HIS A 43 8.38 1.83 2.69
C HIS A 43 8.05 3.16 3.40
N HIS A 44 7.81 4.24 2.63
CA HIS A 44 7.57 5.56 3.21
C HIS A 44 6.30 5.65 4.06
N LEU A 45 5.33 4.75 3.88
CA LEU A 45 4.15 4.68 4.74
C LEU A 45 4.51 4.27 6.16
N VAL A 46 5.42 3.30 6.29
CA VAL A 46 5.67 2.57 7.53
C VAL A 46 7.01 2.91 8.19
N LYS A 47 7.85 3.68 7.48
CA LYS A 47 9.15 4.11 7.97
C LYS A 47 8.99 4.92 9.27
N GLU A 48 9.76 4.56 10.31
CA GLU A 48 9.81 5.29 11.59
C GLU A 48 8.43 5.42 12.28
N LYS A 49 7.52 4.47 12.02
CA LYS A 49 6.20 4.42 12.65
C LYS A 49 6.18 3.40 13.78
N GLU A 50 5.66 3.83 14.93
CA GLU A 50 5.60 2.99 16.12
C GLU A 50 4.42 2.02 16.09
N THR A 51 3.30 2.46 15.53
CA THR A 51 2.06 1.66 15.48
C THR A 51 1.58 1.52 14.05
N LEU A 52 1.37 0.28 13.63
CA LEU A 52 0.80 -0.07 12.33
C LEU A 52 -0.47 -0.86 12.53
N THR A 53 -1.58 -0.33 12.03
CA THR A 53 -2.90 -0.98 12.08
C THR A 53 -3.36 -1.30 10.68
N VAL A 54 -3.62 -2.56 10.40
CA VAL A 54 -4.14 -3.06 9.13
C VAL A 54 -5.65 -3.22 9.26
N LYS A 55 -6.38 -2.53 8.40
CA LYS A 55 -7.85 -2.51 8.38
C LYS A 55 -8.34 -3.34 7.20
N PHE A 56 -9.12 -4.34 7.50
CA PHE A 56 -9.76 -5.22 6.53
C PHE A 56 -11.21 -4.80 6.30
N PRO A 57 -11.77 -5.05 5.10
CA PRO A 57 -13.21 -4.91 4.90
C PRO A 57 -13.99 -5.85 5.84
N ASN A 58 -14.98 -5.30 6.53
CA ASN A 58 -15.92 -6.07 7.40
C ASN A 58 -15.27 -6.91 8.51
N GLU A 59 -14.08 -6.55 8.98
CA GLU A 59 -13.41 -7.23 10.08
C GLU A 59 -12.81 -6.25 11.09
N ASP A 60 -12.41 -6.79 12.26
CA ASP A 60 -11.64 -6.03 13.24
C ASP A 60 -10.26 -5.66 12.67
N ASN A 61 -9.76 -4.53 13.12
CA ASN A 61 -8.42 -4.09 12.78
C ASN A 61 -7.37 -5.01 13.40
N ILE A 62 -6.30 -5.30 12.66
CA ILE A 62 -5.20 -6.15 13.12
C ILE A 62 -3.94 -5.29 13.18
N GLU A 63 -3.24 -5.34 14.32
CA GLU A 63 -1.92 -4.73 14.41
C GLU A 63 -0.90 -5.52 13.58
N ALA A 64 0.10 -4.82 13.07
CA ALA A 64 1.16 -5.43 12.28
C ALA A 64 2.54 -4.95 12.73
N LYS A 65 3.56 -5.71 12.36
CA LYS A 65 4.97 -5.36 12.55
C LYS A 65 5.69 -5.39 11.21
N VAL A 66 6.63 -4.48 11.03
CA VAL A 66 7.53 -4.51 9.89
C VAL A 66 8.47 -5.73 10.03
N VAL A 67 8.53 -6.56 8.99
CA VAL A 67 9.46 -7.70 8.92
C VAL A 67 10.54 -7.51 7.86
N LEU A 68 10.29 -6.65 6.86
CA LEU A 68 11.28 -6.26 5.87
C LEU A 68 11.04 -4.83 5.41
N LEU A 69 12.13 -4.05 5.31
CA LEU A 69 12.17 -2.74 4.65
C LEU A 69 13.15 -2.80 3.48
N ASP A 70 12.72 -2.31 2.34
CA ASP A 70 13.57 -2.09 1.17
C ASP A 70 13.44 -0.62 0.72
N PRO A 71 14.25 0.29 1.30
CA PRO A 71 14.22 1.71 0.95
C PRO A 71 14.57 1.98 -0.52
N ALA A 72 15.47 1.16 -1.09
CA ALA A 72 15.93 1.34 -2.47
C ALA A 72 14.81 1.11 -3.50
N ARG A 73 13.85 0.22 -3.19
CA ARG A 73 12.69 -0.07 -4.04
C ARG A 73 11.40 0.55 -3.50
N ASN A 74 11.49 1.29 -2.39
CA ASN A 74 10.34 1.84 -1.66
C ASN A 74 9.29 0.78 -1.31
N LEU A 75 9.73 -0.40 -0.87
CA LEU A 75 8.88 -1.53 -0.50
C LEU A 75 9.02 -1.88 0.98
N ALA A 76 7.96 -2.41 1.55
CA ALA A 76 7.94 -2.96 2.91
C ALA A 76 7.02 -4.17 3.00
N ILE A 77 7.38 -5.11 3.87
CA ILE A 77 6.53 -6.24 4.22
C ILE A 77 6.20 -6.14 5.70
N LEU A 78 4.91 -6.25 5.99
CA LEU A 78 4.38 -6.33 7.34
C LEU A 78 3.93 -7.76 7.64
N LYS A 79 4.09 -8.18 8.89
CA LYS A 79 3.50 -9.41 9.44
C LYS A 79 2.36 -9.01 10.35
N LEU A 80 1.18 -9.55 10.11
CA LEU A 80 0.03 -9.41 10.99
C LEU A 80 0.32 -10.09 12.33
N LYS A 81 -0.08 -9.46 13.45
CA LYS A 81 0.05 -10.05 14.78
C LYS A 81 -0.93 -11.22 14.99
N ASP A 82 -2.11 -11.10 14.40
CA ASP A 82 -3.17 -12.09 14.46
C ASP A 82 -3.57 -12.54 13.06
N THR A 83 -4.13 -13.74 12.97
CA THR A 83 -4.65 -14.25 11.70
C THR A 83 -5.99 -13.61 11.39
N PRO A 84 -6.25 -13.11 10.17
CA PRO A 84 -7.54 -12.61 9.78
C PRO A 84 -8.64 -13.65 9.98
N LYS A 85 -9.81 -13.22 10.48
CA LYS A 85 -10.96 -14.12 10.75
C LYS A 85 -11.47 -14.79 9.47
N VAL A 86 -11.50 -14.07 8.38
CA VAL A 86 -11.88 -14.60 7.07
C VAL A 86 -10.66 -15.14 6.36
N LYS A 87 -10.68 -16.43 6.01
CA LYS A 87 -9.63 -17.04 5.19
C LYS A 87 -9.67 -16.43 3.79
N ARG A 88 -8.53 -15.88 3.35
CA ARG A 88 -8.36 -15.26 2.04
C ARG A 88 -7.32 -16.01 1.23
N GLN A 89 -7.50 -16.01 -0.08
CA GLN A 89 -6.49 -16.49 -0.99
C GLN A 89 -5.69 -15.28 -1.47
N PRO A 90 -4.40 -15.16 -1.13
CA PRO A 90 -3.57 -14.05 -1.57
C PRO A 90 -3.54 -13.88 -3.08
N LEU A 91 -3.27 -12.64 -3.52
CA LEU A 91 -3.22 -12.31 -4.94
C LEU A 91 -1.98 -12.93 -5.61
N VAL A 92 -2.15 -13.35 -6.86
CA VAL A 92 -1.04 -13.90 -7.66
C VAL A 92 -0.23 -12.77 -8.26
N ILE A 93 1.06 -12.77 -8.00
CA ILE A 93 2.01 -11.83 -8.57
C ILE A 93 2.64 -12.47 -9.81
N ASN A 94 2.51 -11.79 -10.97
CA ASN A 94 3.14 -12.22 -12.21
C ASN A 94 4.23 -11.23 -12.65
N PRO A 95 5.52 -11.56 -12.47
CA PRO A 95 6.63 -10.68 -12.85
C PRO A 95 6.73 -10.42 -14.36
N ASN A 96 6.14 -11.28 -15.17
CA ASN A 96 6.13 -11.22 -16.63
C ASN A 96 4.77 -10.81 -17.21
N GLY A 97 3.84 -10.36 -16.38
CA GLY A 97 2.44 -10.12 -16.75
C GLY A 97 2.18 -8.86 -17.57
N LEU A 98 3.20 -8.03 -17.86
CA LEU A 98 3.11 -6.87 -18.75
C LEU A 98 4.13 -6.98 -19.88
N GLY A 99 3.67 -6.73 -21.09
CA GLY A 99 4.52 -6.62 -22.27
C GLY A 99 5.16 -5.23 -22.42
N PRO A 100 5.97 -5.03 -23.49
CA PRO A 100 6.67 -3.77 -23.73
C PRO A 100 5.78 -2.64 -24.28
N LYS A 101 4.55 -2.93 -24.61
CA LYS A 101 3.57 -1.96 -25.14
C LYS A 101 2.66 -1.45 -24.05
N SER A 102 1.95 -0.34 -24.34
CA SER A 102 0.87 0.13 -23.47
C SER A 102 -0.25 -0.91 -23.38
N GLU A 103 -0.63 -1.27 -22.17
CA GLU A 103 -1.66 -2.28 -21.89
C GLU A 103 -2.74 -1.73 -20.96
N ALA A 104 -3.95 -2.27 -21.10
CA ALA A 104 -5.04 -1.98 -20.19
C ALA A 104 -4.76 -2.62 -18.82
N VAL A 105 -4.88 -1.82 -17.77
CA VAL A 105 -4.68 -2.24 -16.38
C VAL A 105 -5.78 -1.68 -15.49
N PHE A 106 -5.95 -2.27 -14.32
CA PHE A 106 -6.85 -1.72 -13.32
C PHE A 106 -6.27 -1.89 -11.91
N THR A 107 -6.77 -1.10 -10.99
CA THR A 107 -6.49 -1.23 -9.55
C THR A 107 -7.75 -1.16 -8.74
N LEU A 108 -7.69 -1.65 -7.52
CA LEU A 108 -8.71 -1.55 -6.50
C LEU A 108 -8.09 -0.86 -5.30
N GLY A 109 -8.73 0.16 -4.76
CA GLY A 109 -8.22 0.87 -3.60
C GLY A 109 -9.34 1.56 -2.83
N TYR A 110 -9.01 2.03 -1.64
CA TYR A 110 -9.96 2.77 -0.82
C TYR A 110 -10.14 4.19 -1.37
N PRO A 111 -11.39 4.73 -1.36
CA PRO A 111 -11.59 6.12 -1.71
C PRO A 111 -11.04 7.04 -0.62
N TRP A 112 -10.59 8.23 -1.00
CA TRP A 112 -10.11 9.28 -0.06
C TRP A 112 -11.23 9.88 0.82
N THR A 113 -12.46 9.44 0.70
CA THR A 113 -13.57 9.97 1.49
C THR A 113 -13.48 9.51 2.95
N ASN A 114 -13.79 10.41 3.89
CA ASN A 114 -13.74 10.20 5.36
C ASN A 114 -14.65 9.07 5.89
N THR A 115 -15.40 8.45 5.05
CA THR A 115 -16.22 7.27 5.38
C THR A 115 -15.44 6.03 4.99
N LEU A 116 -14.88 5.36 5.99
CA LEU A 116 -14.41 3.97 5.92
C LEU A 116 -15.61 3.02 5.63
N GLN A 117 -16.41 3.36 4.64
CA GLN A 117 -17.37 2.44 4.08
C GLN A 117 -16.57 1.45 3.23
N ASP A 118 -16.79 0.17 3.47
CA ASP A 118 -16.11 -1.02 2.94
C ASP A 118 -16.08 -1.16 1.40
N GLN A 119 -16.07 -0.06 0.66
CA GLN A 119 -16.17 -0.07 -0.79
C GLN A 119 -14.88 0.39 -1.45
N HIS A 120 -14.07 -0.58 -1.85
CA HIS A 120 -12.98 -0.33 -2.79
C HIS A 120 -13.54 0.23 -4.10
N VAL A 121 -12.87 1.25 -4.62
CA VAL A 121 -13.14 1.82 -5.94
C VAL A 121 -12.31 1.09 -6.98
N LEU A 122 -12.96 0.67 -8.08
CA LEU A 122 -12.29 0.15 -9.26
C LEU A 122 -11.83 1.34 -10.13
N ILE A 123 -10.55 1.41 -10.42
CA ILE A 123 -9.97 2.43 -11.31
C ILE A 123 -9.30 1.72 -12.47
N GLU A 124 -9.69 2.10 -13.68
CA GLU A 124 -9.17 1.55 -14.93
C GLU A 124 -8.30 2.56 -15.65
N GLY A 125 -7.35 2.07 -16.42
CA GLY A 125 -6.46 2.91 -17.21
C GLY A 125 -5.51 2.11 -18.08
N SER A 126 -4.39 2.70 -18.42
CA SER A 126 -3.38 2.07 -19.25
C SER A 126 -1.97 2.34 -18.73
N THR A 127 -1.05 1.46 -19.08
CA THR A 127 0.38 1.64 -18.82
C THR A 127 1.04 2.49 -19.89
N GLY A 128 2.13 3.15 -19.52
CA GLY A 128 3.09 3.78 -20.42
C GLY A 128 4.45 3.11 -20.32
N ILE A 129 5.32 3.39 -21.26
CA ILE A 129 6.70 2.85 -21.28
C ILE A 129 7.55 3.62 -20.27
N THR A 130 8.23 2.88 -19.36
CA THR A 130 9.31 3.42 -18.52
C THR A 130 10.45 2.43 -18.42
N SER A 131 11.60 2.88 -17.96
CA SER A 131 12.78 2.02 -17.78
C SER A 131 12.81 1.31 -16.42
N ILE A 132 12.23 1.92 -15.37
CA ILE A 132 12.34 1.42 -13.97
C ILE A 132 10.97 1.20 -13.35
N LEU A 133 10.02 2.12 -13.59
CA LEU A 133 8.66 2.06 -13.09
C LEU A 133 7.68 1.96 -14.25
N ILE A 134 6.52 1.38 -14.00
CA ILE A 134 5.40 1.41 -14.93
C ILE A 134 4.74 2.79 -14.80
N LYS A 135 4.64 3.53 -15.90
CA LYS A 135 3.89 4.79 -15.94
C LYS A 135 2.41 4.48 -16.05
N LEU A 136 1.57 5.18 -15.29
CA LEU A 136 0.13 4.96 -15.27
C LEU A 136 -0.62 6.18 -15.79
N ASN A 137 -1.54 5.94 -16.72
CA ASN A 137 -2.54 6.91 -17.16
C ASN A 137 -3.86 6.61 -16.44
N MET A 138 -3.91 6.96 -15.15
CA MET A 138 -5.03 6.68 -14.25
C MET A 138 -5.20 7.86 -13.29
N ALA A 139 -6.44 8.17 -12.93
CA ALA A 139 -6.75 9.15 -11.87
C ALA A 139 -6.69 8.44 -10.51
N LEU A 140 -5.66 8.69 -9.73
CA LEU A 140 -5.41 8.04 -8.45
C LEU A 140 -5.29 9.05 -7.33
N ASP A 141 -5.85 8.70 -6.17
CA ASP A 141 -5.71 9.45 -4.92
C ASP A 141 -4.51 8.95 -4.09
N PRO A 142 -3.98 9.74 -3.15
CA PRO A 142 -2.83 9.36 -2.32
C PRO A 142 -2.97 8.01 -1.61
N VAL A 143 -4.16 7.66 -1.16
CA VAL A 143 -4.46 6.41 -0.46
C VAL A 143 -4.29 5.16 -1.35
N HIS A 144 -4.29 5.32 -2.68
CA HIS A 144 -4.05 4.22 -3.62
C HIS A 144 -2.60 3.76 -3.67
N SER A 145 -1.64 4.55 -3.16
CA SER A 145 -0.26 4.06 -3.03
C SER A 145 -0.23 2.79 -2.17
N GLY A 146 0.40 1.75 -2.70
CA GLY A 146 0.43 0.42 -2.10
C GLY A 146 -0.66 -0.53 -2.60
N SER A 147 -1.63 -0.06 -3.39
CA SER A 147 -2.65 -0.93 -4.01
C SER A 147 -2.04 -1.80 -5.11
N PRO A 148 -2.54 -3.04 -5.33
CA PRO A 148 -2.09 -3.89 -6.43
C PRO A 148 -2.56 -3.34 -7.77
N LEU A 149 -1.70 -3.43 -8.79
CA LEU A 149 -2.02 -3.16 -10.19
C LEU A 149 -2.25 -4.48 -10.90
N PHE A 150 -3.39 -4.63 -11.58
CA PHE A 150 -3.79 -5.86 -12.27
C PHE A 150 -3.77 -5.70 -13.78
N ASN A 151 -3.40 -6.78 -14.49
CA ASN A 151 -3.58 -6.93 -15.93
C ASN A 151 -4.97 -7.49 -16.28
N ALA A 152 -5.24 -7.67 -17.57
CA ALA A 152 -6.48 -8.27 -18.07
C ALA A 152 -6.69 -9.73 -17.61
N GLN A 153 -5.61 -10.45 -17.30
CA GLN A 153 -5.61 -11.82 -16.79
C GLN A 153 -5.83 -11.90 -15.27
N GLN A 154 -6.10 -10.75 -14.63
CA GLN A 154 -6.38 -10.65 -13.18
C GLN A 154 -5.17 -10.98 -12.28
N GLU A 155 -3.97 -10.82 -12.81
CA GLU A 155 -2.71 -11.01 -12.08
C GLU A 155 -2.13 -9.69 -11.64
N VAL A 156 -1.47 -9.67 -10.49
CA VAL A 156 -0.75 -8.50 -10.00
C VAL A 156 0.53 -8.32 -10.81
N VAL A 157 0.58 -7.25 -11.58
CA VAL A 157 1.72 -6.88 -12.45
C VAL A 157 2.56 -5.73 -11.88
N GLY A 158 2.10 -5.17 -10.76
CA GLY A 158 2.82 -4.13 -10.05
C GLY A 158 2.09 -3.66 -8.79
N MET A 159 2.68 -2.68 -8.12
CA MET A 159 2.09 -1.98 -6.98
C MET A 159 2.05 -0.48 -7.28
N VAL A 160 0.87 0.11 -7.17
CA VAL A 160 0.63 1.54 -7.40
C VAL A 160 1.49 2.40 -6.48
N LEU A 161 2.09 3.44 -7.04
CA LEU A 161 2.91 4.41 -6.33
C LEU A 161 2.68 5.81 -6.91
N LEU A 162 2.10 6.70 -6.13
CA LEU A 162 1.91 8.08 -6.56
C LEU A 162 3.24 8.81 -6.71
N GLU A 163 3.26 9.82 -7.56
CA GLU A 163 4.45 10.62 -7.88
C GLU A 163 5.20 11.12 -6.64
N ALA A 164 4.49 11.65 -5.65
CA ALA A 164 5.10 12.16 -4.42
C ALA A 164 5.92 11.08 -3.69
N HIS A 165 5.41 9.86 -3.66
CA HIS A 165 6.08 8.71 -3.03
C HIS A 165 7.13 8.06 -3.95
N ALA A 166 6.96 8.18 -5.27
CA ALA A 166 7.93 7.68 -6.24
C ALA A 166 9.22 8.51 -6.21
N LYS A 167 9.13 9.83 -6.16
CA LYS A 167 10.28 10.75 -6.13
C LYS A 167 11.23 10.53 -4.96
N SER A 168 10.76 9.95 -3.88
CA SER A 168 11.59 9.69 -2.71
C SER A 168 12.56 8.51 -2.88
N ALA A 169 12.30 7.61 -3.82
CA ALA A 169 13.11 6.41 -4.05
C ALA A 169 13.61 6.27 -5.50
N PHE A 170 12.98 6.94 -6.46
CA PHE A 170 13.26 6.77 -7.88
C PHE A 170 13.52 8.11 -8.59
N PRO A 171 14.42 8.15 -9.59
CA PRO A 171 14.70 9.36 -10.37
C PRO A 171 13.61 9.64 -11.42
N VAL A 172 12.36 9.84 -10.99
CA VAL A 172 11.23 10.14 -11.89
C VAL A 172 11.07 11.62 -12.12
N LYS A 173 10.70 12.00 -13.36
CA LYS A 173 10.41 13.36 -13.77
C LYS A 173 8.96 13.48 -14.25
N GLY A 174 8.37 14.64 -14.02
CA GLY A 174 7.02 14.97 -14.47
C GLY A 174 5.95 14.63 -13.43
N SER A 175 4.71 14.91 -13.78
CA SER A 175 3.52 14.76 -12.95
C SER A 175 2.74 13.54 -13.43
N ASN A 176 3.09 12.36 -12.94
CA ASN A 176 2.43 11.11 -13.34
C ASN A 176 2.33 10.16 -12.16
N ASN A 177 1.34 9.28 -12.24
CA ASN A 177 1.25 8.13 -11.35
C ASN A 177 2.11 6.98 -11.92
N PHE A 178 2.61 6.15 -11.04
CA PHE A 178 3.51 5.05 -11.36
C PHE A 178 3.06 3.75 -10.69
N ALA A 179 3.66 2.64 -11.10
CA ALA A 179 3.65 1.41 -10.32
C ALA A 179 5.05 0.80 -10.27
N ILE A 180 5.38 0.19 -9.15
CA ILE A 180 6.56 -0.64 -8.99
C ILE A 180 6.29 -1.96 -9.70
N PRO A 181 7.12 -2.39 -10.69
CA PRO A 181 6.88 -3.63 -11.43
C PRO A 181 6.87 -4.88 -10.54
N ALA A 182 6.04 -5.87 -10.87
CA ALA A 182 5.90 -7.12 -10.13
C ALA A 182 7.22 -7.88 -9.95
N MET A 183 8.15 -7.79 -10.89
CA MET A 183 9.50 -8.35 -10.75
C MET A 183 10.27 -7.81 -9.54
N LEU A 184 10.05 -6.54 -9.16
CA LEU A 184 10.67 -5.97 -7.95
C LEU A 184 9.92 -6.40 -6.68
N LEU A 185 8.60 -6.61 -6.77
CA LEU A 185 7.81 -7.15 -5.67
C LEU A 185 8.25 -8.58 -5.33
N GLU A 186 8.45 -9.42 -6.35
CA GLU A 186 8.92 -10.79 -6.20
C GLU A 186 10.27 -10.86 -5.47
N LYS A 187 11.24 -10.02 -5.87
CA LYS A 187 12.55 -9.95 -5.20
C LYS A 187 12.47 -9.62 -3.71
N VAL A 188 11.51 -8.79 -3.32
CA VAL A 188 11.31 -8.43 -1.91
C VAL A 188 10.64 -9.59 -1.15
N LEU A 189 9.71 -10.32 -1.77
CA LEU A 189 9.12 -11.52 -1.19
C LEU A 189 10.16 -12.63 -1.01
N GLU A 190 11.03 -12.85 -2.00
CA GLU A 190 12.15 -13.81 -1.91
C GLU A 190 13.11 -13.44 -0.76
N ALA A 191 13.47 -12.16 -0.64
CA ALA A 191 14.32 -11.68 0.46
C ALA A 191 13.69 -11.90 1.83
N ALA A 192 12.37 -11.81 1.93
CA ALA A 192 11.61 -12.11 3.15
C ALA A 192 11.33 -13.61 3.34
N ARG A 193 11.74 -14.47 2.41
CA ARG A 193 11.43 -15.91 2.39
C ARG A 193 9.93 -16.22 2.39
N ILE A 194 9.15 -15.37 1.71
CA ILE A 194 7.72 -15.56 1.53
C ILE A 194 7.51 -16.25 0.19
N ASN A 195 6.90 -17.42 0.21
CA ASN A 195 6.61 -18.18 -0.99
C ASN A 195 5.60 -17.44 -1.86
N ALA A 196 5.79 -17.52 -3.17
CA ALA A 196 4.80 -16.99 -4.12
C ALA A 196 3.44 -17.67 -3.94
N THR A 197 2.39 -16.91 -4.14
CA THR A 197 1.02 -17.44 -4.11
C THR A 197 0.84 -18.42 -5.28
N PRO A 198 0.15 -19.56 -5.06
CA PRO A 198 -0.19 -20.47 -6.14
C PRO A 198 -0.93 -19.79 -7.29
N ALA A 199 -0.82 -20.35 -8.50
CA ALA A 199 -1.51 -19.84 -9.68
C ALA A 199 -3.01 -19.58 -9.43
N PRO A 200 -3.59 -18.55 -10.07
CA PRO A 200 -4.98 -18.18 -9.85
C PRO A 200 -5.91 -19.28 -10.37
N ASP A 201 -7.12 -19.30 -9.82
CA ASP A 201 -8.24 -20.00 -10.44
C ASP A 201 -8.61 -19.27 -11.74
N THR A 202 -8.14 -19.77 -12.87
CA THR A 202 -8.26 -19.13 -14.18
C THR A 202 -9.70 -19.05 -14.71
N ASN A 203 -10.66 -19.63 -14.01
CA ASN A 203 -12.07 -19.69 -14.45
C ASN A 203 -12.97 -18.61 -13.84
N LEU A 204 -12.40 -17.63 -13.14
CA LEU A 204 -13.20 -16.57 -12.52
C LEU A 204 -13.62 -15.51 -13.55
N THR A 205 -14.90 -15.15 -13.53
CA THR A 205 -15.33 -13.94 -14.22
C THR A 205 -14.67 -12.71 -13.60
N ARG A 206 -14.48 -11.64 -14.36
CA ARG A 206 -13.90 -10.38 -13.83
C ARG A 206 -14.64 -9.87 -12.59
N GLN A 207 -15.96 -9.93 -12.57
CA GLN A 207 -16.77 -9.47 -11.43
C GLN A 207 -16.52 -10.32 -10.18
N THR A 208 -16.46 -11.64 -10.33
CA THR A 208 -16.16 -12.58 -9.24
C THR A 208 -14.73 -12.36 -8.71
N PHE A 209 -13.77 -12.14 -9.62
CA PHE A 209 -12.41 -11.81 -9.23
C PHE A 209 -12.34 -10.51 -8.41
N ILE A 210 -12.95 -9.43 -8.90
CA ILE A 210 -12.99 -8.13 -8.20
C ILE A 210 -13.57 -8.30 -6.78
N SER A 211 -14.67 -9.05 -6.64
CA SER A 211 -15.26 -9.32 -5.34
C SER A 211 -14.32 -10.06 -4.39
N LYS A 212 -13.58 -11.06 -4.89
CA LYS A 212 -12.58 -11.80 -4.08
C LYS A 212 -11.33 -10.95 -3.81
N ALA A 213 -10.82 -10.22 -4.80
CA ALA A 213 -9.62 -9.41 -4.70
C ALA A 213 -9.74 -8.30 -3.65
N ARG A 214 -10.91 -7.66 -3.57
CA ARG A 214 -11.22 -6.63 -2.55
C ARG A 214 -10.87 -7.08 -1.14
N ASN A 215 -11.14 -8.34 -0.80
CA ASN A 215 -10.87 -8.87 0.53
C ASN A 215 -9.37 -9.01 0.85
N ASN A 216 -8.51 -8.97 -0.16
CA ASN A 216 -7.07 -9.05 0.01
C ASN A 216 -6.37 -7.68 0.03
N ILE A 217 -7.11 -6.62 -0.23
CA ILE A 217 -6.59 -5.25 -0.25
C ILE A 217 -6.97 -4.58 1.06
N VAL A 218 -6.00 -4.01 1.72
CA VAL A 218 -6.14 -3.47 3.08
C VAL A 218 -5.79 -1.98 3.12
N LEU A 219 -6.39 -1.26 4.07
CA LEU A 219 -5.97 0.06 4.45
C LEU A 219 -4.99 -0.04 5.62
N ILE A 220 -3.86 0.65 5.53
CA ILE A 220 -2.85 0.70 6.58
C ILE A 220 -2.88 2.08 7.21
N GLU A 221 -3.05 2.10 8.51
CA GLU A 221 -2.93 3.29 9.35
C GLU A 221 -1.60 3.22 10.10
N ALA A 222 -0.73 4.21 9.85
CA ALA A 222 0.61 4.28 10.41
C ALA A 222 0.78 5.54 11.26
N ARG A 223 1.12 5.36 12.56
CA ARG A 223 1.30 6.42 13.57
C ARG A 223 2.70 6.43 14.15
#